data_11d8339c7a57be4648fe2ae016748042
#
_entry.id   11d8339c7a57be4648fe2ae016748042
#
_cell.length_a   1.000
_cell.length_b   1.000
_cell.length_c   1.000
_cell.angle_alpha   90.00
_cell.angle_beta   90.00
_cell.angle_gamma   90.00
#
_symmetry.space_group_name_H-M   'P 1'
#
loop_
_entity.id
_entity.type
_entity.pdbx_description
1 polymer ?
#
loop_
_entity_poly.entity_id
_entity_poly.type
_entity_poly.pdbx_seq_one_letter_code
_entity_poly.pdbx_strand_id
1 'polypeptide(L)'
;FIDKLNALRDKSRIMTIYDLLWEIVYNTGYYDYAGTMPAGAKRQSNIDVLLDRASSFEGTSYSGLFNFLRYIERLQKYDIDITDSQGMGDNGDSVRVMSIHKSKGLEFPVVIVAGLNKQINKMDARSRIVIDKELGIGADYVNLDRKTKTSTIIKGAIARKIVRDGISEEERVLYVAMTRAREKLIMMGNVTDTDKAMTGWNSIADEIRMSGIYSYADCEKIDKFADMVIPVVLTGKEYN
;
A
#
# COMPACT_ATOMS: atom_id res chain seq x y z
N PHE A 1 30.22 -4.54 32.22
CA PHE A 1 29.39 -3.80 31.25
C PHE A 1 29.90 -2.37 31.07
N ILE A 2 30.04 -1.59 32.16
CA ILE A 2 30.43 -0.18 32.11
C ILE A 2 31.80 -0.01 31.43
N ASP A 3 32.77 -0.85 31.74
CA ASP A 3 34.10 -0.80 31.14
C ASP A 3 34.07 -1.02 29.61
N LYS A 4 33.28 -2.01 29.15
CA LYS A 4 33.06 -2.25 27.72
C LYS A 4 32.38 -1.05 27.04
N LEU A 5 31.38 -0.45 27.70
CA LEU A 5 30.68 0.72 27.17
C LEU A 5 31.61 1.93 27.04
N ASN A 6 32.45 2.17 28.05
CA ASN A 6 33.42 3.26 28.01
C ASN A 6 34.48 3.03 26.93
N ALA A 7 34.97 1.82 26.78
CA ALA A 7 35.88 1.47 25.69
C ALA A 7 35.26 1.72 24.29
N LEU A 8 34.00 1.37 24.10
CA LEU A 8 33.28 1.66 22.84
C LEU A 8 33.05 3.15 22.62
N ARG A 9 32.80 3.93 23.70
CA ARG A 9 32.69 5.38 23.61
C ARG A 9 34.01 6.04 23.19
N ASP A 10 35.13 5.57 23.71
CA ASP A 10 36.42 6.10 23.30
C ASP A 10 36.73 5.74 21.85
N LYS A 11 36.42 4.53 21.44
CA LYS A 11 36.54 4.08 20.04
C LYS A 11 35.63 4.86 19.09
N SER A 12 34.42 5.23 19.50
CA SER A 12 33.47 5.98 18.67
C SER A 12 33.96 7.35 18.21
N ARG A 13 35.01 7.86 18.84
CA ARG A 13 35.64 9.15 18.49
C ARG A 13 36.65 9.01 17.33
N ILE A 14 37.13 7.84 17.08
CA ILE A 14 38.27 7.57 16.17
C ILE A 14 37.84 6.63 15.02
N MET A 15 36.91 5.73 15.27
CA MET A 15 36.44 4.74 14.29
C MET A 15 35.35 5.29 13.40
N THR A 16 35.24 4.71 12.21
CA THR A 16 34.07 4.91 11.35
C THR A 16 32.82 4.34 12.00
N ILE A 17 31.64 4.77 11.57
CA ILE A 17 30.36 4.27 12.10
C ILE A 17 30.21 2.78 11.74
N TYR A 18 30.61 2.41 10.53
CA TYR A 18 30.60 1.02 10.09
C TYR A 18 31.49 0.15 10.99
N ASP A 19 32.74 0.54 11.23
CA ASP A 19 33.68 -0.22 12.06
C ASP A 19 33.19 -0.33 13.52
N LEU A 20 32.62 0.76 14.05
CA LEU A 20 32.06 0.76 15.40
C LEU A 20 30.88 -0.20 15.53
N LEU A 21 29.94 -0.17 14.58
CA LEU A 21 28.80 -1.09 14.56
C LEU A 21 29.25 -2.53 14.35
N TRP A 22 30.18 -2.76 13.45
CA TRP A 22 30.77 -4.06 13.22
C TRP A 22 31.39 -4.63 14.51
N GLU A 23 32.19 -3.82 15.20
CA GLU A 23 32.81 -4.23 16.45
C GLU A 23 31.76 -4.56 17.54
N ILE A 24 30.72 -3.71 17.67
CA ILE A 24 29.63 -3.97 18.61
C ILE A 24 28.94 -5.30 18.29
N VAL A 25 28.60 -5.52 17.04
CA VAL A 25 27.78 -6.69 16.63
C VAL A 25 28.56 -8.00 16.74
N TYR A 26 29.81 -8.04 16.26
CA TYR A 26 30.59 -9.26 16.22
C TYR A 26 31.36 -9.53 17.51
N ASN A 27 31.98 -8.52 18.12
CA ASN A 27 32.77 -8.74 19.34
C ASN A 27 31.90 -8.95 20.60
N THR A 28 30.61 -8.60 20.55
CA THR A 28 29.67 -8.98 21.63
C THR A 28 29.03 -10.35 21.40
N GLY A 29 29.21 -10.97 20.23
CA GLY A 29 28.51 -12.19 19.83
C GLY A 29 27.03 -11.98 19.49
N TYR A 30 26.60 -10.71 19.30
CA TYR A 30 25.19 -10.41 19.04
C TYR A 30 24.73 -10.96 17.68
N TYR A 31 25.61 -10.99 16.67
CA TYR A 31 25.30 -11.55 15.36
C TYR A 31 24.93 -13.02 15.43
N ASP A 32 25.75 -13.81 16.12
CA ASP A 32 25.51 -15.25 16.31
C ASP A 32 24.27 -15.50 17.16
N TYR A 33 24.11 -14.72 18.24
CA TYR A 33 22.91 -14.78 19.07
C TYR A 33 21.64 -14.50 18.27
N ALA A 34 21.64 -13.46 17.43
CA ALA A 34 20.52 -13.15 16.56
C ALA A 34 20.19 -14.29 15.58
N GLY A 35 21.22 -15.00 15.09
CA GLY A 35 21.08 -16.18 14.23
C GLY A 35 20.42 -17.38 14.90
N THR A 36 20.54 -17.53 16.22
CA THR A 36 19.89 -18.63 16.96
C THR A 36 18.42 -18.37 17.30
N MET A 37 17.94 -17.13 17.11
CA MET A 37 16.55 -16.77 17.36
C MET A 37 15.60 -17.25 16.24
N PRO A 38 14.27 -17.33 16.49
CA PRO A 38 13.30 -17.57 15.43
C PRO A 38 13.48 -16.57 14.27
N ALA A 39 13.50 -17.07 13.03
CA ALA A 39 13.86 -16.30 11.82
C ALA A 39 15.29 -15.72 11.86
N GLY A 40 16.26 -16.46 12.40
CA GLY A 40 17.63 -16.02 12.64
C GLY A 40 18.33 -15.49 11.40
N ALA A 41 18.22 -16.16 10.25
CA ALA A 41 18.80 -15.70 8.99
C ALA A 41 18.27 -14.31 8.57
N LYS A 42 16.97 -14.04 8.78
CA LYS A 42 16.40 -12.71 8.51
C LYS A 42 16.92 -11.65 9.48
N ARG A 43 17.14 -12.02 10.74
CA ARG A 43 17.70 -11.09 11.74
C ARG A 43 19.15 -10.73 11.41
N GLN A 44 19.95 -11.70 11.02
CA GLN A 44 21.32 -11.47 10.54
C GLN A 44 21.32 -10.59 9.31
N SER A 45 20.47 -10.89 8.32
CA SER A 45 20.32 -10.03 7.12
C SER A 45 19.93 -8.59 7.45
N ASN A 46 19.06 -8.37 8.44
CA ASN A 46 18.72 -7.01 8.89
C ASN A 46 19.92 -6.29 9.54
N ILE A 47 20.79 -7.01 10.24
CA ILE A 47 22.03 -6.45 10.79
C ILE A 47 22.98 -6.07 9.64
N ASP A 48 23.12 -6.95 8.64
CA ASP A 48 23.96 -6.66 7.47
C ASP A 48 23.47 -5.41 6.72
N VAL A 49 22.15 -5.27 6.54
CA VAL A 49 21.55 -4.06 5.95
C VAL A 49 21.87 -2.81 6.78
N LEU A 50 21.87 -2.89 8.10
CA LEU A 50 22.25 -1.76 8.96
C LEU A 50 23.73 -1.37 8.76
N LEU A 51 24.62 -2.36 8.66
CA LEU A 51 26.04 -2.16 8.39
C LEU A 51 26.27 -1.50 7.01
N ASP A 52 25.56 -1.97 5.99
CA ASP A 52 25.62 -1.38 4.64
C ASP A 52 25.11 0.07 4.63
N ARG A 53 24.08 0.37 5.42
CA ARG A 53 23.58 1.74 5.57
C ARG A 53 24.58 2.64 6.29
N ALA A 54 25.26 2.13 7.29
CA ALA A 54 26.32 2.88 7.98
C ALA A 54 27.47 3.22 7.02
N SER A 55 27.91 2.26 6.24
CA SER A 55 28.95 2.46 5.20
C SER A 55 28.50 3.49 4.14
N SER A 56 27.25 3.38 3.65
CA SER A 56 26.70 4.31 2.67
C SER A 56 26.55 5.72 3.22
N PHE A 57 26.21 5.86 4.52
CA PHE A 57 26.06 7.16 5.18
C PHE A 57 27.38 7.88 5.32
N GLU A 58 28.48 7.18 5.53
CA GLU A 58 29.82 7.78 5.64
C GLU A 58 30.32 8.42 4.33
N GLY A 59 29.80 7.95 3.19
CA GLY A 59 30.04 8.59 1.89
C GLY A 59 29.32 9.94 1.71
N THR A 60 28.50 10.36 2.66
CA THR A 60 27.76 11.63 2.60
C THR A 60 28.52 12.76 3.28
N SER A 61 28.10 14.01 3.02
CA SER A 61 28.66 15.19 3.67
C SER A 61 28.34 15.30 5.18
N TYR A 62 27.49 14.42 5.70
CA TYR A 62 27.09 14.36 7.10
C TYR A 62 27.81 13.19 7.78
N SER A 63 28.87 13.46 8.53
CA SER A 63 29.63 12.45 9.26
C SER A 63 29.30 12.45 10.76
N GLY A 64 29.63 11.36 11.44
CA GLY A 64 29.57 11.19 12.89
C GLY A 64 28.31 10.47 13.40
N LEU A 65 28.51 9.76 14.51
CA LEU A 65 27.50 8.89 15.14
C LEU A 65 26.19 9.61 15.45
N PHE A 66 26.23 10.85 15.92
CA PHE A 66 25.04 11.63 16.23
C PHE A 66 24.16 11.88 14.99
N ASN A 67 24.77 12.24 13.86
CA ASN A 67 24.05 12.47 12.62
C ASN A 67 23.48 11.17 12.05
N PHE A 68 24.19 10.06 12.19
CA PHE A 68 23.70 8.75 11.80
C PHE A 68 22.49 8.33 12.63
N LEU A 69 22.53 8.51 13.95
CA LEU A 69 21.36 8.22 14.80
C LEU A 69 20.14 9.05 14.39
N ARG A 70 20.31 10.34 14.14
CA ARG A 70 19.22 11.19 13.63
C ARG A 70 18.72 10.77 12.26
N TYR A 71 19.58 10.26 11.40
CA TYR A 71 19.19 9.68 10.11
C TYR A 71 18.32 8.44 10.30
N ILE A 72 18.70 7.50 11.15
CA ILE A 72 17.92 6.31 11.48
C ILE A 72 16.57 6.70 12.12
N GLU A 73 16.54 7.63 13.07
CA GLU A 73 15.29 8.12 13.67
C GLU A 73 14.33 8.72 12.63
N ARG A 74 14.85 9.45 11.64
CA ARG A 74 14.04 9.97 10.55
C ARG A 74 13.47 8.87 9.68
N LEU A 75 14.25 7.86 9.32
CA LEU A 75 13.77 6.70 8.56
C LEU A 75 12.62 6.00 9.29
N GLN A 76 12.76 5.78 10.59
CA GLN A 76 11.70 5.20 11.42
C GLN A 76 10.44 6.09 11.48
N LYS A 77 10.60 7.40 11.65
CA LYS A 77 9.48 8.35 11.75
C LYS A 77 8.66 8.44 10.46
N TYR A 78 9.30 8.30 9.31
CA TYR A 78 8.63 8.38 8.01
C TYR A 78 8.25 7.02 7.45
N ASP A 79 8.35 5.95 8.27
CA ASP A 79 8.03 4.57 7.88
C ASP A 79 8.71 4.14 6.56
N ILE A 80 9.93 4.66 6.34
CA ILE A 80 10.74 4.31 5.19
C ILE A 80 11.33 2.94 5.47
N ASP A 81 10.83 1.94 4.77
CA ASP A 81 11.26 0.56 4.92
C ASP A 81 12.74 0.42 4.51
N ILE A 82 13.60 0.24 5.51
CA ILE A 82 15.06 0.14 5.32
C ILE A 82 15.43 -1.15 4.57
N THR A 83 14.56 -2.14 4.62
CA THR A 83 14.80 -3.49 4.06
C THR A 83 14.44 -3.61 2.58
N ASP A 84 13.78 -2.62 1.98
CA ASP A 84 13.27 -2.68 0.60
C ASP A 84 14.34 -2.43 -0.49
N SER A 85 15.60 -2.17 -0.13
CA SER A 85 16.60 -1.73 -1.11
C SER A 85 17.54 -2.81 -1.67
N GLN A 86 17.52 -4.02 -1.14
CA GLN A 86 18.20 -5.13 -1.81
C GLN A 86 17.46 -6.43 -1.53
N GLY A 87 16.98 -7.03 -2.59
CA GLY A 87 16.27 -8.28 -2.55
C GLY A 87 17.01 -9.32 -1.72
N MET A 88 16.36 -9.80 -0.69
CA MET A 88 16.61 -11.18 -0.29
C MET A 88 16.51 -11.99 -1.57
N GLY A 89 17.59 -12.65 -1.91
CA GLY A 89 17.76 -13.38 -3.16
C GLY A 89 16.50 -14.09 -3.60
N ASP A 90 16.18 -13.95 -4.86
CA ASP A 90 15.00 -14.44 -5.59
C ASP A 90 14.85 -15.99 -5.58
N ASN A 91 15.55 -16.68 -4.68
CA ASN A 91 15.71 -18.13 -4.66
C ASN A 91 14.99 -18.85 -3.52
N GLY A 92 14.02 -18.21 -2.86
CA GLY A 92 13.26 -18.87 -1.81
C GLY A 92 11.86 -19.28 -2.27
N ASP A 93 11.46 -20.51 -2.02
CA ASP A 93 10.06 -20.96 -2.03
C ASP A 93 9.29 -20.17 -0.97
N SER A 94 8.74 -19.02 -1.36
CA SER A 94 8.15 -18.06 -0.43
C SER A 94 6.89 -17.39 -1.01
N VAL A 95 5.93 -17.12 -0.14
CA VAL A 95 4.75 -16.32 -0.46
C VAL A 95 5.05 -14.85 -0.14
N ARG A 96 4.96 -13.99 -1.16
CA ARG A 96 5.17 -12.53 -1.02
C ARG A 96 3.84 -11.84 -0.78
N VAL A 97 3.73 -11.09 0.31
CA VAL A 97 2.58 -10.22 0.59
C VAL A 97 2.99 -8.77 0.36
N MET A 98 2.27 -8.09 -0.52
CA MET A 98 2.58 -6.71 -0.87
C MET A 98 1.33 -5.91 -1.28
N SER A 99 1.43 -4.59 -1.33
CA SER A 99 0.37 -3.77 -1.91
C SER A 99 0.37 -3.86 -3.44
N ILE A 100 -0.78 -3.59 -4.07
CA ILE A 100 -0.90 -3.57 -5.52
C ILE A 100 0.09 -2.57 -6.14
N HIS A 101 0.30 -1.41 -5.51
CA HIS A 101 1.25 -0.41 -5.98
C HIS A 101 2.70 -0.92 -6.02
N LYS A 102 3.11 -1.70 -5.01
CA LYS A 102 4.45 -2.32 -4.96
C LYS A 102 4.62 -3.43 -6.01
N SER A 103 3.53 -4.02 -6.49
CA SER A 103 3.58 -5.06 -7.53
C SER A 103 3.73 -4.53 -8.95
N LYS A 104 3.66 -3.20 -9.15
CA LYS A 104 3.79 -2.59 -10.48
C LYS A 104 5.15 -2.91 -11.10
N GLY A 105 5.13 -3.48 -12.30
CA GLY A 105 6.34 -3.91 -13.01
C GLY A 105 6.85 -5.31 -12.65
N LEU A 106 6.25 -5.98 -11.66
CA LEU A 106 6.58 -7.35 -11.29
C LEU A 106 5.55 -8.31 -11.90
N GLU A 107 5.92 -9.57 -12.06
CA GLU A 107 5.03 -10.67 -12.49
C GLU A 107 5.27 -11.89 -11.63
N PHE A 108 4.20 -12.67 -11.38
CA PHE A 108 4.25 -13.86 -10.52
C PHE A 108 3.50 -15.00 -11.19
N PRO A 109 3.93 -16.26 -11.03
CA PRO A 109 3.20 -17.43 -11.56
C PRO A 109 1.77 -17.47 -11.04
N VAL A 110 1.58 -17.30 -9.73
CA VAL A 110 0.28 -17.30 -9.07
C VAL A 110 0.10 -16.01 -8.30
N VAL A 111 -1.05 -15.35 -8.48
CA VAL A 111 -1.40 -14.13 -7.76
C VAL A 111 -2.72 -14.32 -7.03
N ILE A 112 -2.74 -13.96 -5.75
CA ILE A 112 -3.95 -13.92 -4.93
C ILE A 112 -4.27 -12.46 -4.64
N VAL A 113 -5.34 -11.95 -5.25
CA VAL A 113 -5.87 -10.61 -4.96
C VAL A 113 -6.89 -10.73 -3.83
N ALA A 114 -6.50 -10.32 -2.64
CA ALA A 114 -7.36 -10.39 -1.45
C ALA A 114 -8.05 -9.05 -1.18
N GLY A 115 -9.22 -9.10 -0.55
CA GLY A 115 -9.93 -7.92 -0.08
C GLY A 115 -10.81 -7.23 -1.12
N LEU A 116 -11.38 -7.96 -2.08
CA LEU A 116 -12.31 -7.40 -3.07
C LEU A 116 -13.55 -6.73 -2.44
N ASN A 117 -13.84 -7.03 -1.18
CA ASN A 117 -14.92 -6.40 -0.41
C ASN A 117 -14.55 -5.05 0.22
N LYS A 118 -13.30 -4.60 0.08
CA LYS A 118 -12.87 -3.28 0.58
C LYS A 118 -13.65 -2.18 -0.11
N GLN A 119 -14.19 -1.26 0.69
CA GLN A 119 -14.92 -0.11 0.19
C GLN A 119 -13.97 0.90 -0.48
N ILE A 120 -14.41 1.42 -1.61
CA ILE A 120 -13.76 2.53 -2.30
C ILE A 120 -13.98 3.80 -1.50
N ASN A 121 -12.90 4.54 -1.25
CA ASN A 121 -12.99 5.78 -0.50
C ASN A 121 -13.65 6.89 -1.31
N LYS A 122 -14.82 7.36 -0.86
CA LYS A 122 -15.57 8.48 -1.46
C LYS A 122 -15.62 9.70 -0.54
N MET A 123 -14.75 9.79 0.46
CA MET A 123 -14.81 10.87 1.47
C MET A 123 -14.50 12.24 0.88
N ASP A 124 -13.63 12.34 -0.10
CA ASP A 124 -13.24 13.60 -0.71
C ASP A 124 -14.43 14.31 -1.38
N ALA A 125 -15.34 13.53 -1.99
CA ALA A 125 -16.58 14.06 -2.57
C ALA A 125 -17.59 14.60 -1.53
N ARG A 126 -17.44 14.21 -0.25
CA ARG A 126 -18.32 14.63 0.86
C ARG A 126 -17.77 15.83 1.65
N SER A 127 -16.62 16.34 1.28
CA SER A 127 -15.98 17.49 1.91
C SER A 127 -16.86 18.73 1.86
N ARG A 128 -16.70 19.66 2.81
CA ARG A 128 -17.47 20.92 2.84
C ARG A 128 -17.20 21.78 1.61
N ILE A 129 -15.97 21.77 1.15
CA ILE A 129 -15.50 22.41 -0.07
C ILE A 129 -14.89 21.30 -0.93
N VAL A 130 -15.29 21.23 -2.17
CA VAL A 130 -14.75 20.32 -3.19
C VAL A 130 -14.08 21.14 -4.27
N ILE A 131 -12.96 20.65 -4.80
CA ILE A 131 -12.16 21.36 -5.78
C ILE A 131 -11.92 20.43 -6.98
N ASP A 132 -12.10 20.95 -8.16
CA ASP A 132 -11.78 20.28 -9.41
C ASP A 132 -11.04 21.24 -10.35
N LYS A 133 -10.08 20.72 -11.11
CA LYS A 133 -9.21 21.54 -11.98
C LYS A 133 -9.98 22.25 -13.10
N GLU A 134 -11.05 21.64 -13.58
CA GLU A 134 -11.85 22.15 -14.71
C GLU A 134 -13.10 22.89 -14.24
N LEU A 135 -13.79 22.37 -13.21
CA LEU A 135 -15.05 22.90 -12.71
C LEU A 135 -14.87 23.95 -11.61
N GLY A 136 -13.64 24.11 -11.09
CA GLY A 136 -13.31 25.10 -10.07
C GLY A 136 -13.65 24.63 -8.66
N ILE A 137 -14.27 25.49 -7.87
CA ILE A 137 -14.55 25.27 -6.44
C ILE A 137 -16.05 25.17 -6.20
N GLY A 138 -16.47 24.10 -5.54
CA GLY A 138 -17.85 23.89 -5.10
C GLY A 138 -17.95 23.95 -3.57
N ALA A 139 -18.89 24.75 -3.07
CA ALA A 139 -19.16 24.87 -1.65
C ALA A 139 -20.67 24.80 -1.36
N ASP A 140 -21.00 24.52 -0.09
CA ASP A 140 -22.40 24.61 0.36
C ASP A 140 -22.81 26.06 0.55
N TYR A 141 -24.05 26.38 0.20
CA TYR A 141 -24.69 27.63 0.58
C TYR A 141 -25.20 27.52 2.01
N VAL A 142 -24.79 28.47 2.85
CA VAL A 142 -25.23 28.55 4.25
C VAL A 142 -26.05 29.81 4.44
N ASN A 143 -27.34 29.64 4.81
CA ASN A 143 -28.20 30.74 5.22
C ASN A 143 -28.14 30.87 6.73
N LEU A 144 -27.53 31.95 7.24
CA LEU A 144 -27.32 32.19 8.66
C LEU A 144 -28.62 32.51 9.39
N ASP A 145 -29.53 33.21 8.72
CA ASP A 145 -30.81 33.64 9.33
C ASP A 145 -31.74 32.44 9.57
N ARG A 146 -31.79 31.54 8.60
CA ARG A 146 -32.62 30.33 8.65
C ARG A 146 -31.87 29.12 9.24
N LYS A 147 -30.59 29.28 9.53
CA LYS A 147 -29.69 28.18 9.99
C LYS A 147 -29.76 26.94 9.09
N THR A 148 -29.92 27.15 7.80
CA THR A 148 -30.01 26.07 6.79
C THR A 148 -28.76 25.99 5.96
N LYS A 149 -28.45 24.79 5.52
CA LYS A 149 -27.32 24.49 4.63
C LYS A 149 -27.83 23.71 3.42
N THR A 150 -27.49 24.18 2.22
CA THR A 150 -27.90 23.55 0.96
C THR A 150 -26.69 23.35 0.07
N SER A 151 -26.56 22.18 -0.53
CA SER A 151 -25.48 21.93 -1.51
C SER A 151 -25.76 22.70 -2.79
N THR A 152 -24.76 23.40 -3.30
CA THR A 152 -24.86 24.06 -4.59
C THR A 152 -24.77 23.06 -5.74
N ILE A 153 -25.37 23.43 -6.90
CA ILE A 153 -25.31 22.60 -8.12
C ILE A 153 -23.87 22.33 -8.53
N ILE A 154 -23.00 23.35 -8.45
CA ILE A 154 -21.58 23.23 -8.77
C ILE A 154 -20.91 22.21 -7.85
N LYS A 155 -21.17 22.28 -6.52
CA LYS A 155 -20.65 21.30 -5.58
C LYS A 155 -21.12 19.88 -5.92
N GLY A 156 -22.42 19.74 -6.26
CA GLY A 156 -22.98 18.45 -6.66
C GLY A 156 -22.31 17.87 -7.91
N ALA A 157 -22.07 18.71 -8.92
CA ALA A 157 -21.38 18.31 -10.15
C ALA A 157 -19.92 17.89 -9.89
N ILE A 158 -19.17 18.68 -9.12
CA ILE A 158 -17.78 18.36 -8.75
C ILE A 158 -17.72 17.08 -7.91
N ALA A 159 -18.60 16.92 -6.93
CA ALA A 159 -18.64 15.73 -6.09
C ALA A 159 -18.88 14.45 -6.91
N ARG A 160 -19.80 14.48 -7.89
CA ARG A 160 -20.02 13.36 -8.82
C ARG A 160 -18.78 13.07 -9.67
N LYS A 161 -18.13 14.11 -10.18
CA LYS A 161 -16.90 13.95 -10.95
C LYS A 161 -15.80 13.30 -10.11
N ILE A 162 -15.57 13.76 -8.87
CA ILE A 162 -14.59 13.18 -7.94
C ILE A 162 -14.86 11.68 -7.69
N VAL A 163 -16.13 11.30 -7.47
CA VAL A 163 -16.50 9.90 -7.28
C VAL A 163 -16.19 9.08 -8.53
N ARG A 164 -16.57 9.56 -9.70
CA ARG A 164 -16.33 8.86 -10.96
C ARG A 164 -14.84 8.70 -11.26
N ASP A 165 -14.07 9.77 -11.11
CA ASP A 165 -12.63 9.75 -11.37
C ASP A 165 -11.93 8.83 -10.36
N GLY A 166 -12.39 8.81 -9.10
CA GLY A 166 -11.92 7.87 -8.09
C GLY A 166 -12.22 6.40 -8.45
N ILE A 167 -13.43 6.09 -8.91
CA ILE A 167 -13.78 4.72 -9.36
C ILE A 167 -12.90 4.31 -10.56
N SER A 168 -12.68 5.19 -11.53
CA SER A 168 -11.82 4.92 -12.68
C SER A 168 -10.37 4.68 -12.28
N GLU A 169 -9.86 5.35 -11.25
CA GLU A 169 -8.50 5.10 -10.76
C GLU A 169 -8.42 3.74 -10.03
N GLU A 170 -9.41 3.40 -9.22
CA GLU A 170 -9.46 2.08 -8.57
C GLU A 170 -9.60 0.93 -9.58
N GLU A 171 -10.32 1.15 -10.70
CA GLU A 171 -10.38 0.21 -11.81
C GLU A 171 -8.98 -0.02 -12.42
N ARG A 172 -8.21 1.04 -12.64
CA ARG A 172 -6.82 0.91 -13.12
C ARG A 172 -5.93 0.17 -12.14
N VAL A 173 -6.09 0.43 -10.84
CA VAL A 173 -5.37 -0.28 -9.78
C VAL A 173 -5.73 -1.77 -9.80
N LEU A 174 -7.00 -2.10 -9.93
CA LEU A 174 -7.47 -3.49 -10.04
C LEU A 174 -6.92 -4.16 -11.30
N TYR A 175 -6.93 -3.49 -12.44
CA TYR A 175 -6.34 -3.99 -13.68
C TYR A 175 -4.85 -4.31 -13.51
N VAL A 176 -4.10 -3.44 -12.84
CA VAL A 176 -2.69 -3.71 -12.51
C VAL A 176 -2.57 -4.98 -11.67
N ALA A 177 -3.40 -5.16 -10.64
CA ALA A 177 -3.36 -6.35 -9.80
C ALA A 177 -3.63 -7.64 -10.60
N MET A 178 -4.66 -7.61 -11.46
CA MET A 178 -5.08 -8.76 -12.26
C MET A 178 -4.01 -9.16 -13.29
N THR A 179 -3.32 -8.19 -13.87
CA THR A 179 -2.28 -8.43 -14.89
C THR A 179 -0.92 -8.85 -14.33
N ARG A 180 -0.79 -9.03 -13.01
CA ARG A 180 0.45 -9.55 -12.39
C ARG A 180 0.56 -11.07 -12.47
N ALA A 181 -0.56 -11.78 -12.67
CA ALA A 181 -0.58 -13.23 -12.75
C ALA A 181 -0.14 -13.70 -14.15
N ARG A 182 0.84 -14.60 -14.19
CA ARG A 182 1.28 -15.26 -15.43
C ARG A 182 0.49 -16.52 -15.73
N GLU A 183 0.17 -17.31 -14.70
CA GLU A 183 -0.45 -18.62 -14.85
C GLU A 183 -1.81 -18.69 -14.18
N LYS A 184 -1.92 -18.20 -12.93
CA LYS A 184 -3.15 -18.32 -12.16
C LYS A 184 -3.45 -17.06 -11.35
N LEU A 185 -4.66 -16.54 -11.53
CA LEU A 185 -5.23 -15.46 -10.74
C LEU A 185 -6.32 -16.00 -9.82
N ILE A 186 -6.22 -15.72 -8.53
CA ILE A 186 -7.21 -16.03 -7.52
C ILE A 186 -7.70 -14.73 -6.92
N MET A 187 -8.99 -14.46 -7.00
CA MET A 187 -9.60 -13.28 -6.41
C MET A 187 -10.43 -13.67 -5.20
N MET A 188 -10.18 -12.98 -4.06
CA MET A 188 -10.81 -13.31 -2.78
C MET A 188 -11.50 -12.10 -2.18
N GLY A 189 -12.73 -12.31 -1.74
CA GLY A 189 -13.51 -11.33 -1.00
C GLY A 189 -14.49 -12.02 -0.07
N ASN A 190 -15.04 -11.28 0.88
CA ASN A 190 -16.12 -11.75 1.73
C ASN A 190 -17.33 -10.80 1.63
N VAL A 191 -18.50 -11.32 1.83
CA VAL A 191 -19.75 -10.55 1.90
C VAL A 191 -20.50 -10.94 3.16
N THR A 192 -21.16 -9.96 3.77
CA THR A 192 -21.92 -10.16 5.02
C THR A 192 -23.25 -10.83 4.75
N ASP A 193 -23.86 -10.53 3.59
CA ASP A 193 -25.15 -11.02 3.16
C ASP A 193 -25.02 -11.45 1.69
N THR A 194 -24.86 -12.76 1.48
CA THR A 194 -24.61 -13.33 0.16
C THR A 194 -25.83 -13.19 -0.74
N ASP A 195 -27.03 -13.41 -0.21
CA ASP A 195 -28.25 -13.42 -1.02
C ASP A 195 -28.54 -12.02 -1.57
N LYS A 196 -28.41 -10.99 -0.70
CA LYS A 196 -28.57 -9.60 -1.10
C LYS A 196 -27.50 -9.17 -2.12
N ALA A 197 -26.25 -9.53 -1.90
CA ALA A 197 -25.17 -9.21 -2.80
C ALA A 197 -25.36 -9.87 -4.17
N MET A 198 -25.67 -11.16 -4.19
CA MET A 198 -25.91 -11.92 -5.42
C MET A 198 -27.11 -11.38 -6.20
N THR A 199 -28.19 -11.01 -5.53
CA THR A 199 -29.34 -10.37 -6.20
C THR A 199 -28.94 -9.09 -6.91
N GLY A 200 -28.15 -8.22 -6.28
CA GLY A 200 -27.66 -6.99 -6.89
C GLY A 200 -26.73 -7.25 -8.07
N TRP A 201 -25.76 -8.15 -7.91
CA TRP A 201 -24.81 -8.49 -8.98
C TRP A 201 -25.48 -9.20 -10.18
N ASN A 202 -26.45 -10.08 -9.94
CA ASN A 202 -27.20 -10.72 -11.02
C ASN A 202 -28.01 -9.70 -11.83
N SER A 203 -28.64 -8.71 -11.18
CA SER A 203 -29.35 -7.64 -11.90
C SER A 203 -28.44 -6.89 -12.85
N ILE A 204 -27.23 -6.53 -12.39
CA ILE A 204 -26.23 -5.86 -13.22
C ILE A 204 -25.70 -6.79 -14.32
N ALA A 205 -25.47 -8.07 -14.01
CA ALA A 205 -25.04 -9.06 -14.99
C ALA A 205 -26.06 -9.25 -16.12
N ASP A 206 -27.35 -9.23 -15.82
CA ASP A 206 -28.42 -9.32 -16.82
C ASP A 206 -28.45 -8.08 -17.71
N GLU A 207 -28.25 -6.87 -17.17
CA GLU A 207 -28.10 -5.64 -17.95
C GLU A 207 -26.90 -5.71 -18.89
N ILE A 208 -25.75 -6.18 -18.39
CA ILE A 208 -24.54 -6.37 -19.19
C ILE A 208 -24.77 -7.41 -20.32
N ARG A 209 -25.47 -8.50 -20.05
CA ARG A 209 -25.82 -9.50 -21.07
C ARG A 209 -26.66 -8.91 -22.22
N MET A 210 -27.56 -7.97 -21.88
CA MET A 210 -28.42 -7.32 -22.86
C MET A 210 -27.73 -6.23 -23.64
N SER A 211 -26.93 -5.40 -22.97
CA SER A 211 -26.32 -4.20 -23.54
C SER A 211 -24.89 -4.39 -24.05
N GLY A 212 -24.19 -5.44 -23.57
CA GLY A 212 -22.77 -5.69 -23.81
C GLY A 212 -21.83 -4.78 -23.04
N ILE A 213 -22.34 -3.85 -22.25
CA ILE A 213 -21.54 -2.86 -21.47
C ILE A 213 -22.09 -2.70 -20.06
N TYR A 214 -21.21 -2.29 -19.16
CA TYR A 214 -21.59 -1.85 -17.83
C TYR A 214 -22.28 -0.49 -17.92
N SER A 215 -23.51 -0.35 -17.41
CA SER A 215 -24.26 0.90 -17.55
C SER A 215 -23.60 2.03 -16.73
N TYR A 216 -23.74 3.26 -17.23
CA TYR A 216 -23.23 4.43 -16.53
C TYR A 216 -23.86 4.57 -15.12
N ALA A 217 -25.16 4.28 -15.02
CA ALA A 217 -25.88 4.34 -13.74
C ALA A 217 -25.37 3.33 -12.70
N ASP A 218 -24.92 2.17 -13.16
CA ASP A 218 -24.38 1.13 -12.29
C ASP A 218 -22.93 1.41 -11.91
N CYS A 219 -22.15 2.05 -12.79
CA CYS A 219 -20.82 2.55 -12.43
C CYS A 219 -20.85 3.51 -11.23
N GLU A 220 -21.87 4.38 -11.14
CA GLU A 220 -22.01 5.28 -9.98
C GLU A 220 -22.31 4.54 -8.66
N LYS A 221 -22.89 3.34 -8.74
CA LYS A 221 -23.24 2.50 -7.57
C LYS A 221 -22.09 1.65 -7.07
N ILE A 222 -20.98 1.57 -7.79
CA ILE A 222 -19.80 0.80 -7.40
C ILE A 222 -19.26 1.32 -6.07
N ASP A 223 -19.24 0.46 -5.06
CA ASP A 223 -18.71 0.75 -3.74
C ASP A 223 -17.49 -0.11 -3.38
N LYS A 224 -17.28 -1.22 -4.08
CA LYS A 224 -16.23 -2.21 -3.78
C LYS A 224 -15.64 -2.75 -5.08
N PHE A 225 -14.43 -3.30 -5.01
CA PHE A 225 -13.85 -4.02 -6.15
C PHE A 225 -14.70 -5.23 -6.59
N ALA A 226 -15.37 -5.89 -5.66
CA ALA A 226 -16.28 -6.99 -5.96
C ALA A 226 -17.40 -6.56 -6.92
N ASP A 227 -17.91 -5.34 -6.78
CA ASP A 227 -18.97 -4.81 -7.62
C ASP A 227 -18.51 -4.58 -9.08
N MET A 228 -17.20 -4.38 -9.29
CA MET A 228 -16.63 -4.27 -10.64
C MET A 228 -16.45 -5.61 -11.32
N VAL A 229 -16.10 -6.65 -10.56
CA VAL A 229 -15.66 -7.93 -11.11
C VAL A 229 -16.78 -8.95 -11.19
N ILE A 230 -17.54 -9.13 -10.10
CA ILE A 230 -18.49 -10.24 -10.00
C ILE A 230 -19.61 -10.17 -11.05
N PRO A 231 -20.25 -9.01 -11.32
CA PRO A 231 -21.26 -8.94 -12.38
C PRO A 231 -20.72 -9.36 -13.74
N VAL A 232 -19.49 -8.99 -14.07
CA VAL A 232 -18.84 -9.35 -15.34
C VAL A 232 -18.57 -10.86 -15.39
N VAL A 233 -18.08 -11.44 -14.30
CA VAL A 233 -17.85 -12.90 -14.21
C VAL A 233 -19.15 -13.67 -14.37
N LEU A 234 -20.24 -13.20 -13.76
CA LEU A 234 -21.56 -13.82 -13.86
C LEU A 234 -22.15 -13.76 -15.28
N THR A 235 -21.66 -12.87 -16.16
CA THR A 235 -22.06 -12.87 -17.59
C THR A 235 -21.35 -13.94 -18.40
N GLY A 236 -20.20 -14.42 -17.92
CA GLY A 236 -19.39 -15.41 -18.61
C GLY A 236 -20.09 -16.77 -18.74
N LYS A 237 -19.81 -17.50 -19.83
CA LYS A 237 -20.17 -18.90 -19.92
C LYS A 237 -19.31 -19.66 -18.90
N GLU A 238 -19.94 -20.50 -18.09
CA GLU A 238 -19.23 -21.48 -17.28
C GLU A 238 -18.32 -22.31 -18.19
N TYR A 239 -17.01 -22.14 -18.03
CA TYR A 239 -16.07 -23.10 -18.55
C TYR A 239 -16.03 -24.27 -17.55
N ASN A 240 -16.77 -25.33 -17.89
CA ASN A 240 -16.66 -26.64 -17.23
C ASN A 240 -15.34 -27.30 -17.58
#